data_a010b51cfb35c0ddcaa093f0a8bcfd9d
#
_entry.id   a010b51cfb35c0ddcaa093f0a8bcfd9d
#
_cell.length_a   1.000
_cell.length_b   1.000
_cell.length_c   1.000
_cell.angle_alpha   90.00
_cell.angle_beta   90.00
_cell.angle_gamma   90.00
#
_symmetry.space_group_name_H-M   'P 1'
#
loop_
_entity.id
_entity.type
_entity.pdbx_description
1 polymer ?
#
loop_
_entity_poly.entity_id
_entity_poly.type
_entity_poly.pdbx_seq_one_letter_code
_entity_poly.pdbx_strand_id
1 'polypeptide(L)' 'MQKAILLSLDDTYEEELISSTGKHKKDYIGQVGNIVHQQNICVLVGTTGYLYDIEFNDGARFCVDREQIEFVEENES' A
#
# COMPACT_ATOMS: atom_id res chain seq x y z
N MET A 1 -4.14 8.01 12.60
CA MET A 1 -3.48 7.65 11.33
C MET A 1 -4.25 6.52 10.67
N GLN A 2 -4.50 6.64 9.37
CA GLN A 2 -5.24 5.61 8.65
C GLN A 2 -4.42 4.33 8.50
N LYS A 3 -5.02 3.20 8.75
CA LYS A 3 -4.41 1.89 8.57
C LYS A 3 -5.08 1.14 7.42
N ALA A 4 -4.33 0.27 6.79
CA ALA A 4 -4.83 -0.54 5.69
C ALA A 4 -4.14 -1.89 5.65
N ILE A 5 -4.84 -2.87 5.09
CA ILE A 5 -4.28 -4.20 4.85
C ILE A 5 -3.92 -4.29 3.37
N LEU A 6 -2.74 -4.78 3.06
CA LEU A 6 -2.36 -5.09 1.68
C LEU A 6 -3.04 -6.39 1.27
N LEU A 7 -3.86 -6.34 0.22
CA LEU A 7 -4.66 -7.48 -0.23
C LEU A 7 -4.00 -8.25 -1.36
N SER A 8 -3.43 -7.54 -2.32
CA SER A 8 -2.93 -8.16 -3.54
C SER A 8 -1.90 -7.28 -4.24
N LEU A 9 -1.27 -7.84 -5.25
CA LEU A 9 -0.34 -7.13 -6.14
C LEU A 9 -0.99 -7.03 -7.52
N ASP A 10 -0.69 -5.92 -8.23
CA ASP A 10 -1.28 -5.69 -9.55
C ASP A 10 -0.56 -6.45 -10.65
N ASP A 11 0.76 -6.47 -10.59
CA ASP A 11 1.60 -7.02 -11.66
C ASP A 11 2.65 -7.97 -11.11
N THR A 12 3.13 -8.85 -12.00
CA THR A 12 4.19 -9.78 -11.62
C THR A 12 5.48 -9.08 -11.22
N TYR A 13 5.75 -7.90 -11.77
CA TYR A 13 6.97 -7.18 -11.39
C TYR A 13 6.91 -6.72 -9.92
N GLU A 14 5.72 -6.50 -9.39
CA GLU A 14 5.57 -6.10 -7.99
C GLU A 14 5.96 -7.21 -7.02
N GLU A 15 5.92 -8.46 -7.48
CA GLU A 15 6.37 -9.58 -6.66
C GLU A 15 7.87 -9.49 -6.39
N GLU A 16 8.61 -8.81 -7.26
CA GLU A 16 10.04 -8.65 -7.14
C GLU A 16 10.46 -7.37 -6.44
N LEU A 17 9.52 -6.50 -6.13
CA LEU A 17 9.83 -5.27 -5.40
C LEU A 17 10.35 -5.59 -4.01
N ILE A 18 11.47 -4.98 -3.67
CA ILE A 18 12.15 -5.21 -2.41
C ILE A 18 12.15 -3.92 -1.61
N SER A 19 11.79 -4.00 -0.34
CA SER A 19 11.83 -2.87 0.57
C SER A 19 13.25 -2.59 1.05
N SER A 20 13.41 -1.47 1.75
CA SER A 20 14.69 -1.15 2.40
C SER A 20 15.09 -2.17 3.46
N THR A 21 14.15 -2.98 3.93
CA THR A 21 14.41 -4.05 4.91
C THR A 21 14.85 -5.35 4.26
N GLY A 22 14.86 -5.44 2.94
CA GLY A 22 15.25 -6.62 2.19
C GLY A 22 14.13 -7.62 1.94
N LYS A 23 12.91 -7.31 2.38
CA LYS A 23 11.75 -8.16 2.15
C LYS A 23 10.99 -7.72 0.91
N HIS A 24 10.34 -8.68 0.25
CA HIS A 24 9.54 -8.40 -0.95
C HIS A 24 8.17 -7.86 -0.57
N LYS A 25 7.59 -7.08 -1.47
CA LYS A 25 6.23 -6.54 -1.27
C LYS A 25 5.22 -7.66 -1.03
N LYS A 26 5.35 -8.78 -1.73
CA LYS A 26 4.43 -9.91 -1.59
C LYS A 26 4.42 -10.50 -0.18
N ASP A 27 5.52 -10.32 0.57
CA ASP A 27 5.64 -10.84 1.94
C ASP A 27 4.72 -10.10 2.92
N TYR A 28 4.19 -8.96 2.50
CA TYR A 28 3.34 -8.13 3.34
C TYR A 28 1.85 -8.29 3.03
N ILE A 29 1.49 -9.15 2.09
CA ILE A 29 0.08 -9.43 1.80
C ILE A 29 -0.59 -9.99 3.05
N GLY A 30 -1.69 -9.39 3.45
CA GLY A 30 -2.42 -9.76 4.66
C GLY A 30 -1.95 -9.02 5.90
N GLN A 31 -0.91 -8.22 5.81
CA GLN A 31 -0.41 -7.44 6.94
C GLN A 31 -1.02 -6.04 6.94
N VAL A 32 -1.19 -5.49 8.14
CA VAL A 32 -1.69 -4.13 8.34
C VAL A 32 -0.50 -3.19 8.38
N GLY A 33 -0.61 -2.10 7.63
CA GLY A 33 0.36 -1.01 7.66
C GLY A 33 -0.33 0.33 7.88
N ASN A 34 0.45 1.38 8.03
CA ASN A 34 -0.06 2.74 8.17
C ASN A 34 0.04 3.47 6.84
N ILE A 35 -1.02 4.19 6.50
CA ILE A 35 -1.01 5.07 5.34
C ILE A 35 -0.33 6.37 5.75
N VAL A 36 0.88 6.59 5.25
CA VAL A 36 1.69 7.74 5.63
C VAL A 36 1.63 8.87 4.63
N HIS A 37 1.15 8.60 3.42
CA HIS A 37 1.00 9.62 2.40
C HIS A 37 -0.07 9.21 1.39
N GLN A 38 -0.77 10.20 0.83
CA GLN A 38 -1.75 9.99 -0.22
C GLN A 38 -1.47 10.97 -1.35
N GLN A 39 -1.43 10.47 -2.57
CA GLN A 39 -1.21 11.31 -3.75
C GLN A 39 -2.38 11.15 -4.71
N ASN A 40 -2.80 12.27 -5.28
CA ASN A 40 -3.75 12.26 -6.39
C ASN A 40 -2.95 12.29 -7.67
N ILE A 41 -3.20 11.33 -8.55
CA ILE A 41 -2.52 11.30 -9.84
C ILE A 41 -3.54 11.25 -10.96
N CYS A 42 -3.17 11.84 -12.10
CA CYS A 42 -3.94 11.72 -13.32
C CYS A 42 -3.31 10.58 -14.12
N VAL A 43 -3.98 9.43 -14.14
CA VAL A 43 -3.45 8.23 -14.79
C VAL A 43 -3.66 8.29 -16.29
N LEU A 44 -4.84 8.75 -16.71
CA LEU A 44 -5.22 8.92 -18.12
C LEU A 44 -5.99 10.21 -18.24
N VAL A 45 -6.09 10.71 -19.47
CA VAL A 45 -6.87 11.92 -19.73
C VAL A 45 -8.31 11.70 -19.25
N GLY A 46 -8.73 12.53 -18.31
CA GLY A 46 -10.07 12.48 -17.75
C GLY A 46 -10.28 11.52 -16.59
N THR A 47 -9.24 10.78 -16.16
CA THR A 47 -9.34 9.92 -15.00
C THR A 47 -8.35 10.33 -13.93
N THR A 48 -8.80 10.31 -12.67
CA THR A 48 -7.95 10.53 -11.51
C THR A 48 -7.91 9.28 -10.69
N GLY A 49 -6.73 8.94 -10.20
CA GLY A 49 -6.53 7.85 -9.27
C GLY A 49 -5.84 8.34 -8.00
N TYR A 50 -5.80 7.49 -7.02
CA TYR A 50 -5.11 7.76 -5.77
C TYR A 50 -4.03 6.72 -5.57
N LEU A 51 -2.84 7.19 -5.22
CA LEU A 51 -1.76 6.34 -4.77
C LEU A 51 -1.51 6.62 -3.31
N TYR A 52 -1.21 5.58 -2.56
CA TYR A 52 -0.94 5.68 -1.14
C TYR A 52 0.44 5.10 -0.85
N ASP A 53 1.13 5.69 0.09
CA ASP A 53 2.34 5.09 0.64
C ASP A 53 1.96 4.40 1.93
N ILE A 54 2.17 3.07 1.97
CA ILE A 54 1.90 2.26 3.15
C ILE A 54 3.22 1.88 3.80
N GLU A 55 3.28 2.05 5.11
CA GLU A 55 4.45 1.70 5.90
C GLU A 55 4.08 0.62 6.90
N PHE A 56 4.85 -0.46 6.89
CA PHE A 56 4.65 -1.58 7.80
C PHE A 56 5.49 -1.44 9.06
N ASN A 57 5.23 -2.31 10.04
CA ASN A 57 5.84 -2.21 11.37
C ASN A 57 7.35 -2.30 11.38
N ASP A 58 7.93 -2.96 10.39
CA ASP A 58 9.38 -3.09 10.28
C ASP A 58 10.05 -1.94 9.55
N GLY A 59 9.27 -0.93 9.16
CA GLY A 59 9.78 0.23 8.43
C GLY A 59 9.72 0.09 6.92
N ALA A 60 9.28 -1.04 6.39
CA ALA A 60 9.13 -1.22 4.95
C ALA A 60 8.02 -0.32 4.43
N ARG A 61 8.27 0.34 3.29
CA ARG A 61 7.32 1.28 2.70
C ARG A 61 7.15 0.97 1.22
N PHE A 62 5.89 0.95 0.78
CA PHE A 62 5.54 0.70 -0.61
C PHE A 62 4.47 1.65 -1.09
N CYS A 63 4.45 1.87 -2.40
CA CYS A 63 3.37 2.60 -3.05
C CYS A 63 2.31 1.60 -3.48
N VAL A 64 1.05 1.88 -3.16
CA VAL A 64 -0.06 0.97 -3.46
C VAL A 64 -1.25 1.74 -4.03
N ASP A 65 -2.04 1.06 -4.87
CA ASP A 65 -3.32 1.56 -5.36
C ASP A 65 -4.41 1.30 -4.34
N ARG A 66 -5.49 2.07 -4.45
CA ARG A 66 -6.67 1.87 -3.61
C ARG A 66 -7.22 0.44 -3.71
N GLU A 67 -7.14 -0.15 -4.90
CA GLU A 67 -7.67 -1.50 -5.13
C GLU A 67 -6.79 -2.60 -4.52
N GLN A 68 -5.54 -2.30 -4.21
CA GLN A 68 -4.62 -3.27 -3.62
C GLN A 68 -4.75 -3.35 -2.11
N ILE A 69 -5.49 -2.44 -1.51
CA ILE A 69 -5.60 -2.34 -0.05
C ILE A 69 -7.05 -2.28 0.39
N GLU A 70 -7.26 -2.59 1.67
CA GLU A 70 -8.52 -2.38 2.35
C GLU A 70 -8.25 -1.53 3.58
N PHE A 71 -8.93 -0.41 3.71
CA PHE A 71 -8.79 0.42 4.88
C PHE A 71 -9.36 -0.28 6.10
N VAL A 72 -8.64 -0.18 7.21
CA VAL A 72 -9.03 -0.77 8.48
C VAL A 72 -9.47 0.35 9.40
N GLU A 73 -10.67 0.24 9.95
CA GLU A 73 -11.13 1.20 10.94
C GLU A 73 -10.38 0.99 12.23
N GLU A 74 -9.84 2.08 12.77
CA GLU A 74 -9.31 2.06 14.12
C GLU A 74 -10.49 2.10 15.07
N ASN A 75 -10.73 0.99 15.70
CA ASN A 75 -11.73 0.92 16.74
C ASN A 75 -11.14 1.48 18.02
N GLU A 76 -11.53 2.69 18.32
CA GLU A 76 -11.27 3.22 19.63
C GLU A 76 -12.40 2.79 20.56
N SER A 77 -12.15 1.75 21.22
CA SER A 77 -13.08 1.31 22.25
C SER A 77 -12.67 1.87 23.59
#